data_f0cd086cba486e09c94feeba81be044d
#
_entry.id   f0cd086cba486e09c94feeba81be044d
#
_cell.length_a   1.000
_cell.length_b   1.000
_cell.length_c   1.000
_cell.angle_alpha   90.00
_cell.angle_beta   90.00
_cell.angle_gamma   90.00
#
_symmetry.space_group_name_H-M   'P 1'
#
loop_
_entity.id
_entity.type
_entity.pdbx_description
1 polymer ?
#
loop_
_entity_poly.entity_id
_entity_poly.type
_entity_poly.pdbx_seq_one_letter_code
_entity_poly.pdbx_strand_id
1 'polypeptide(L)'
;MTSSATHRSWRLLVVLSLMFLPWAARAAEDWTERLLIVANKTLPDSVALARYYAERRSVATNRILLVNCPQTMEVSRQQFNETLRDPIEHCLEERGWLARDEKGAVKRNDCWLLVLCWGVPLKIASDPTLQEKAADSMRSVFRRNEAAVDSELAVLPSGHIMLAGPRGNPFYKMEFFPPASRHMMMVARLDGPNVAVARVLVDRALAVETTGLLGRACFDARGIQEPGHKVADDYFRAAYQAARRAGIESILDEKEEVFSTDYLMTDVVLYGGWYAGQLAGAISRPDFRFRPGAVVHHIHSFSAATMNSGWVGPSLARGAGASVGNVYEPYLQLVLNSQIFFERLLSGHNFAESAYAATPALSWQQTVVGDPLYRPCPFAADEQVNRLEATRHPDLPWAYLRKANTFIVAGKESEAASYLAEKNAALRSSVLDEKIGDLCAQLHSPQEAVAAYGRARSGYRNIFDIVRVSNSLADLLLTLNKPADALAILDGLIRKYPAYEGRRSLVKNAATLAVSLGDKAKLDYYTKLLPPPSDANRAGRK
;
A
#
# COMPACT_ATOMS: atom_id res chain seq x y z
N MET A 1 -25.07 66.38 -22.47
CA MET A 1 -25.02 66.48 -20.99
C MET A 1 -24.84 65.06 -20.48
N THR A 2 -23.60 64.68 -20.24
CA THR A 2 -22.92 64.17 -19.07
C THR A 2 -23.42 62.77 -18.63
N SER A 3 -22.67 61.75 -18.92
CA SER A 3 -21.54 61.16 -18.22
C SER A 3 -21.94 60.37 -16.97
N SER A 4 -21.79 59.04 -17.00
CA SER A 4 -20.96 58.30 -16.07
C SER A 4 -21.10 56.79 -16.33
N ALA A 5 -20.14 56.24 -16.96
CA ALA A 5 -19.86 54.80 -16.97
C ALA A 5 -18.42 54.69 -16.53
N THR A 6 -18.17 54.00 -15.40
CA THR A 6 -16.93 53.28 -15.10
C THR A 6 -16.92 53.03 -13.59
N HIS A 7 -17.09 51.77 -13.19
CA HIS A 7 -16.47 51.14 -12.01
C HIS A 7 -17.19 49.80 -11.71
N ARG A 8 -16.89 48.79 -12.49
CA ARG A 8 -17.15 47.38 -12.10
C ARG A 8 -16.23 46.45 -12.89
N SER A 9 -15.01 46.32 -12.47
CA SER A 9 -14.15 45.23 -12.95
C SER A 9 -12.83 45.18 -12.17
N TRP A 10 -12.87 44.93 -10.86
CA TRP A 10 -11.63 44.67 -10.08
C TRP A 10 -11.94 43.90 -8.79
N ARG A 11 -12.78 42.85 -8.84
CA ARG A 11 -13.03 42.01 -7.66
C ARG A 11 -13.08 40.49 -7.96
N LEU A 12 -12.42 40.01 -8.99
CA LEU A 12 -12.48 38.59 -9.39
C LEU A 12 -11.10 37.93 -9.59
N LEU A 13 -10.03 38.47 -9.01
CA LEU A 13 -8.66 37.94 -9.18
C LEU A 13 -7.90 37.68 -7.87
N VAL A 14 -8.57 37.56 -6.73
CA VAL A 14 -7.89 37.33 -5.43
C VAL A 14 -8.26 35.97 -4.78
N VAL A 15 -9.12 35.15 -5.37
CA VAL A 15 -9.58 33.91 -4.73
C VAL A 15 -8.83 32.64 -5.18
N LEU A 16 -7.91 32.71 -6.13
CA LEU A 16 -7.21 31.51 -6.63
C LEU A 16 -5.75 31.34 -6.18
N SER A 17 -5.26 32.15 -5.23
CA SER A 17 -3.85 32.09 -4.78
C SER A 17 -3.65 31.50 -3.39
N LEU A 18 -4.65 30.92 -2.75
CA LEU A 18 -4.56 30.40 -1.37
C LEU A 18 -4.54 28.88 -1.25
N MET A 19 -4.39 28.12 -2.34
CA MET A 19 -4.36 26.65 -2.26
C MET A 19 -2.99 26.01 -2.44
N PHE A 20 -1.91 26.78 -2.47
CA PHE A 20 -0.55 26.25 -2.42
C PHE A 20 0.22 26.87 -1.25
N LEU A 21 -0.20 26.57 -0.03
CA LEU A 21 0.71 26.72 1.12
C LEU A 21 1.77 25.60 1.00
N PRO A 22 3.06 25.95 1.04
CA PRO A 22 4.12 24.98 0.83
C PRO A 22 4.11 23.94 1.96
N TRP A 23 4.35 22.68 1.56
CA TRP A 23 4.61 21.49 2.38
C TRP A 23 5.51 21.71 3.63
N ALA A 24 6.21 22.82 3.74
CA ALA A 24 7.37 23.03 4.61
C ALA A 24 7.10 23.77 5.94
N ALA A 25 5.88 24.03 6.37
CA ALA A 25 5.64 24.94 7.50
C ALA A 25 4.77 24.41 8.66
N ARG A 26 4.65 23.08 8.81
CA ARG A 26 4.19 22.54 10.09
C ARG A 26 5.42 22.05 10.86
N ALA A 27 5.71 22.64 12.02
CA ALA A 27 6.62 22.02 12.98
C ALA A 27 6.16 20.58 13.15
N ALA A 28 7.00 19.62 12.74
CA ALA A 28 6.64 18.21 12.82
C ALA A 28 6.28 17.91 14.28
N GLU A 29 5.02 17.52 14.52
CA GLU A 29 4.59 17.08 15.85
C GLU A 29 5.58 16.03 16.32
N ASP A 30 6.11 16.19 17.54
CA ASP A 30 6.99 15.18 18.11
C ASP A 30 6.15 14.01 18.63
N TRP A 31 5.88 13.08 17.71
CA TRP A 31 5.11 11.87 18.00
C TRP A 31 5.77 11.00 19.05
N THR A 32 7.08 11.11 19.29
CA THR A 32 7.80 10.31 20.27
C THR A 32 7.36 10.67 21.70
N GLU A 33 6.92 11.93 21.89
CA GLU A 33 6.33 12.42 23.13
C GLU A 33 4.83 12.10 23.27
N ARG A 34 4.18 11.53 22.25
CA ARG A 34 2.74 11.26 22.21
C ARG A 34 2.38 9.78 22.11
N LEU A 35 3.36 8.88 22.24
CA LEU A 35 3.12 7.44 22.11
C LEU A 35 3.41 6.68 23.41
N LEU A 36 2.79 5.48 23.51
CA LEU A 36 3.08 4.45 24.50
C LEU A 36 3.32 3.13 23.79
N ILE A 37 4.43 2.47 24.11
CA ILE A 37 4.78 1.14 23.60
C ILE A 37 4.28 0.11 24.59
N VAL A 38 3.52 -0.89 24.12
CA VAL A 38 2.94 -1.95 24.95
C VAL A 38 3.54 -3.29 24.52
N ALA A 39 4.15 -4.01 25.46
CA ALA A 39 4.76 -5.31 25.20
C ALA A 39 4.27 -6.38 26.21
N ASN A 40 4.20 -7.62 25.75
CA ASN A 40 3.85 -8.75 26.61
C ASN A 40 5.05 -9.14 27.47
N LYS A 41 4.94 -8.92 28.79
CA LYS A 41 5.99 -9.22 29.78
C LYS A 41 6.37 -10.70 29.80
N THR A 42 5.46 -11.60 29.45
CA THR A 42 5.67 -13.04 29.47
C THR A 42 6.51 -13.56 28.31
N LEU A 43 6.74 -12.72 27.29
CA LEU A 43 7.50 -13.03 26.09
C LEU A 43 8.76 -12.16 26.01
N PRO A 44 9.97 -12.73 26.24
CA PRO A 44 11.22 -11.97 26.13
C PRO A 44 11.39 -11.24 24.81
N ASP A 45 10.98 -11.85 23.70
CA ASP A 45 11.06 -11.27 22.35
C ASP A 45 10.15 -10.05 22.19
N SER A 46 8.97 -10.04 22.82
CA SER A 46 8.08 -8.87 22.85
C SER A 46 8.74 -7.68 23.56
N VAL A 47 9.36 -7.95 24.72
CA VAL A 47 10.08 -6.94 25.50
C VAL A 47 11.31 -6.43 24.75
N ALA A 48 12.05 -7.32 24.09
CA ALA A 48 13.21 -6.96 23.28
C ALA A 48 12.81 -6.08 22.09
N LEU A 49 11.69 -6.40 21.42
CA LEU A 49 11.16 -5.60 20.32
C LEU A 49 10.74 -4.20 20.80
N ALA A 50 10.09 -4.08 21.96
CA ALA A 50 9.72 -2.77 22.52
C ALA A 50 10.92 -1.88 22.80
N ARG A 51 11.98 -2.44 23.39
CA ARG A 51 13.25 -1.72 23.63
C ARG A 51 13.92 -1.33 22.32
N TYR A 52 13.97 -2.25 21.38
CA TYR A 52 14.52 -1.98 20.03
C TYR A 52 13.79 -0.84 19.35
N TYR A 53 12.46 -0.86 19.33
CA TYR A 53 11.67 0.22 18.75
C TYR A 53 11.92 1.56 19.43
N ALA A 54 11.93 1.57 20.77
CA ALA A 54 12.21 2.78 21.55
C ALA A 54 13.58 3.36 21.21
N GLU A 55 14.62 2.54 21.13
CA GLU A 55 15.97 2.95 20.73
C GLU A 55 15.98 3.51 19.30
N ARG A 56 15.44 2.76 18.34
CA ARG A 56 15.46 3.12 16.91
C ARG A 56 14.67 4.39 16.59
N ARG A 57 13.61 4.67 17.34
CA ARG A 57 12.75 5.86 17.19
C ARG A 57 13.05 6.97 18.20
N SER A 58 14.09 6.82 19.02
CA SER A 58 14.46 7.79 20.07
C SER A 58 13.32 8.06 21.06
N VAL A 59 12.54 7.03 21.38
CA VAL A 59 11.45 7.10 22.37
C VAL A 59 12.02 6.82 23.76
N ALA A 60 11.65 7.65 24.73
CA ALA A 60 12.10 7.48 26.12
C ALA A 60 11.62 6.14 26.70
N THR A 61 12.48 5.45 27.45
CA THR A 61 12.19 4.11 28.00
C THR A 61 11.02 4.09 28.98
N ASN A 62 10.73 5.21 29.64
CA ASN A 62 9.55 5.35 30.48
C ASN A 62 8.23 5.33 29.68
N ARG A 63 8.27 5.34 28.34
CA ARG A 63 7.12 5.15 27.47
C ARG A 63 6.90 3.68 27.07
N ILE A 64 7.56 2.75 27.74
CA ILE A 64 7.30 1.32 27.58
C ILE A 64 6.44 0.85 28.76
N LEU A 65 5.33 0.19 28.44
CA LEU A 65 4.46 -0.52 29.38
C LEU A 65 4.58 -2.04 29.14
N LEU A 66 4.89 -2.77 30.19
CA LEU A 66 4.91 -4.23 30.15
C LEU A 66 3.63 -4.77 30.76
N VAL A 67 2.79 -5.40 29.96
CA VAL A 67 1.52 -6.03 30.38
C VAL A 67 1.68 -7.54 30.51
N ASN A 68 0.90 -8.15 31.38
CA ASN A 68 0.85 -9.61 31.54
C ASN A 68 -0.39 -10.15 30.83
N CYS A 69 -0.32 -10.34 29.51
CA CYS A 69 -1.43 -10.80 28.70
C CYS A 69 -1.21 -12.23 28.16
N PRO A 70 -2.28 -12.94 27.76
CA PRO A 70 -2.15 -14.27 27.14
C PRO A 70 -1.26 -14.24 25.90
N GLN A 71 -0.61 -15.38 25.61
CA GLN A 71 0.22 -15.54 24.40
C GLN A 71 -0.59 -15.99 23.18
N THR A 72 -1.91 -16.03 23.29
CA THR A 72 -2.83 -16.38 22.22
C THR A 72 -3.16 -15.18 21.35
N MET A 73 -3.45 -15.41 20.07
CA MET A 73 -3.90 -14.34 19.16
C MET A 73 -5.30 -13.83 19.49
N GLU A 74 -6.14 -14.68 20.08
CA GLU A 74 -7.53 -14.37 20.43
C GLU A 74 -7.73 -14.48 21.94
N VAL A 75 -8.44 -13.52 22.52
CA VAL A 75 -8.75 -13.45 23.94
C VAL A 75 -10.25 -13.20 24.15
N SER A 76 -10.77 -13.60 25.32
CA SER A 76 -12.11 -13.22 25.72
C SER A 76 -12.19 -11.71 26.02
N ARG A 77 -13.41 -11.14 26.05
CA ARG A 77 -13.64 -9.75 26.47
C ARG A 77 -13.13 -9.49 27.89
N GLN A 78 -13.31 -10.43 28.79
CA GLN A 78 -12.81 -10.34 30.17
C GLN A 78 -11.27 -10.30 30.19
N GLN A 79 -10.60 -11.22 29.49
CA GLN A 79 -9.13 -11.23 29.42
C GLN A 79 -8.61 -9.92 28.78
N PHE A 80 -9.25 -9.43 27.71
CA PHE A 80 -8.88 -8.15 27.11
C PHE A 80 -8.96 -7.01 28.13
N ASN A 81 -10.07 -6.93 28.88
CA ASN A 81 -10.25 -5.89 29.89
C ASN A 81 -9.16 -5.96 30.95
N GLU A 82 -9.00 -7.12 31.59
CA GLU A 82 -8.12 -7.31 32.75
C GLU A 82 -6.62 -7.22 32.39
N THR A 83 -6.23 -7.65 31.18
CA THR A 83 -4.80 -7.80 30.85
C THR A 83 -4.28 -6.76 29.86
N LEU A 84 -5.15 -6.03 29.18
CA LEU A 84 -4.76 -4.99 28.22
C LEU A 84 -5.42 -3.65 28.53
N ARG A 85 -6.77 -3.54 28.44
CA ARG A 85 -7.46 -2.27 28.60
C ARG A 85 -7.16 -1.60 29.93
N ASP A 86 -7.45 -2.28 31.04
CA ASP A 86 -7.34 -1.70 32.38
C ASP A 86 -5.89 -1.35 32.75
N PRO A 87 -4.89 -2.21 32.48
CA PRO A 87 -3.48 -1.85 32.71
C PRO A 87 -3.01 -0.66 31.87
N ILE A 88 -3.45 -0.54 30.59
CA ILE A 88 -3.09 0.58 29.74
C ILE A 88 -3.75 1.86 30.26
N GLU A 89 -5.05 1.83 30.55
CA GLU A 89 -5.80 2.96 31.08
C GLU A 89 -5.19 3.46 32.39
N HIS A 90 -4.96 2.56 33.34
CA HIS A 90 -4.32 2.88 34.62
C HIS A 90 -2.95 3.55 34.44
N CYS A 91 -2.11 3.00 33.54
CA CYS A 91 -0.80 3.58 33.22
C CYS A 91 -0.93 5.02 32.67
N LEU A 92 -1.90 5.26 31.78
CA LEU A 92 -2.12 6.59 31.21
C LEU A 92 -2.61 7.61 32.25
N GLU A 93 -3.47 7.18 33.17
CA GLU A 93 -4.01 8.00 34.25
C GLU A 93 -2.95 8.29 35.32
N GLU A 94 -2.22 7.27 35.77
CA GLU A 94 -1.13 7.40 36.75
C GLU A 94 -0.04 8.37 36.29
N ARG A 95 0.28 8.34 34.99
CA ARG A 95 1.25 9.26 34.38
C ARG A 95 0.66 10.63 34.07
N GLY A 96 -0.63 10.82 34.31
CA GLY A 96 -1.34 12.05 34.02
C GLY A 96 -1.46 12.36 32.51
N TRP A 97 -1.28 11.36 31.64
CA TRP A 97 -1.47 11.53 30.19
C TRP A 97 -2.93 11.39 29.77
N LEU A 98 -3.76 10.74 30.55
CA LEU A 98 -5.20 10.71 30.43
C LEU A 98 -5.83 11.29 31.69
N ALA A 99 -6.81 12.19 31.54
CA ALA A 99 -7.58 12.71 32.67
C ALA A 99 -9.04 12.87 32.25
N ARG A 100 -9.94 12.50 33.20
CA ARG A 100 -11.40 12.65 33.04
C ARG A 100 -11.96 13.56 34.13
N ASP A 101 -13.15 14.07 33.91
CA ASP A 101 -13.90 14.77 34.94
C ASP A 101 -14.71 13.79 35.81
N GLU A 102 -15.42 14.32 36.78
CA GLU A 102 -16.27 13.56 37.72
C GLU A 102 -17.39 12.78 37.02
N LYS A 103 -17.72 13.14 35.77
CA LYS A 103 -18.74 12.49 34.92
C LYS A 103 -18.11 11.48 33.94
N GLY A 104 -16.78 11.28 34.00
CA GLY A 104 -16.05 10.40 33.11
C GLY A 104 -15.72 11.00 31.74
N ALA A 105 -16.02 12.27 31.49
CA ALA A 105 -15.68 12.90 30.21
C ALA A 105 -14.19 13.26 30.15
N VAL A 106 -13.56 13.05 28.98
CA VAL A 106 -12.13 13.28 28.75
C VAL A 106 -11.80 14.76 28.81
N LYS A 107 -10.99 15.15 29.79
CA LYS A 107 -10.41 16.50 29.90
C LYS A 107 -9.07 16.63 29.19
N ARG A 108 -8.27 15.58 29.25
CA ARG A 108 -6.94 15.55 28.66
C ARG A 108 -6.63 14.16 28.12
N ASN A 109 -6.02 14.10 26.95
CA ASN A 109 -5.39 12.91 26.38
C ASN A 109 -4.12 13.38 25.68
N ASP A 110 -2.95 13.08 26.28
CA ASP A 110 -1.63 13.40 25.75
C ASP A 110 -0.95 12.18 25.11
N CYS A 111 -1.54 11.01 25.21
CA CYS A 111 -1.10 9.80 24.50
C CYS A 111 -2.02 9.59 23.28
N TRP A 112 -1.50 9.88 22.11
CA TRP A 112 -2.27 9.84 20.87
C TRP A 112 -2.04 8.56 20.07
N LEU A 113 -1.04 7.75 20.47
CA LEU A 113 -0.62 6.59 19.73
C LEU A 113 -0.20 5.45 20.67
N LEU A 114 -0.76 4.26 20.45
CA LEU A 114 -0.26 3.01 21.04
C LEU A 114 0.51 2.21 20.01
N VAL A 115 1.63 1.64 20.43
CA VAL A 115 2.44 0.70 19.65
C VAL A 115 2.40 -0.65 20.32
N LEU A 116 1.65 -1.60 19.78
CA LEU A 116 1.56 -2.96 20.32
C LEU A 116 2.67 -3.82 19.72
N CYS A 117 3.48 -4.43 20.58
CA CYS A 117 4.56 -5.31 20.13
C CYS A 117 4.05 -6.73 19.85
N TRP A 118 4.77 -7.46 18.99
CA TRP A 118 4.56 -8.88 18.73
C TRP A 118 4.33 -9.66 20.04
N GLY A 119 3.33 -10.55 20.03
CA GLY A 119 2.94 -11.31 21.22
C GLY A 119 1.89 -10.64 22.11
N VAL A 120 1.41 -9.44 21.74
CA VAL A 120 0.16 -8.88 22.27
C VAL A 120 -1.02 -9.45 21.47
N PRO A 121 -2.10 -9.93 22.10
CA PRO A 121 -3.26 -10.48 21.42
C PRO A 121 -3.78 -9.60 20.27
N LEU A 122 -4.27 -10.24 19.20
CA LEU A 122 -4.70 -9.58 17.97
C LEU A 122 -6.18 -9.23 17.97
N LYS A 123 -7.02 -10.09 18.55
CA LYS A 123 -8.47 -9.98 18.45
C LYS A 123 -9.19 -10.47 19.70
N ILE A 124 -10.42 -9.98 19.86
CA ILE A 124 -11.33 -10.29 20.97
C ILE A 124 -12.43 -11.19 20.40
N ALA A 125 -12.64 -12.34 21.04
CA ALA A 125 -13.67 -13.30 20.66
C ALA A 125 -15.08 -12.73 20.87
N SER A 126 -16.03 -13.20 20.06
CA SER A 126 -17.47 -12.95 20.29
C SER A 126 -17.92 -13.59 21.59
N ASP A 127 -18.73 -12.86 22.35
CA ASP A 127 -19.37 -13.37 23.56
C ASP A 127 -20.90 -13.11 23.49
N PRO A 128 -21.69 -14.13 23.15
CA PRO A 128 -23.15 -13.97 23.00
C PRO A 128 -23.87 -13.67 24.31
N THR A 129 -23.22 -13.80 25.47
CA THR A 129 -23.78 -13.46 26.77
C THR A 129 -23.71 -11.97 27.08
N LEU A 130 -22.82 -11.24 26.39
CA LEU A 130 -22.67 -9.80 26.52
C LEU A 130 -23.60 -9.08 25.54
N GLN A 131 -24.72 -8.61 26.03
CA GLN A 131 -25.73 -7.87 25.25
C GLN A 131 -25.95 -6.49 25.85
N GLU A 132 -26.05 -5.50 24.99
CA GLU A 132 -26.40 -4.13 25.38
C GLU A 132 -27.72 -3.71 24.71
N LYS A 133 -28.65 -3.14 25.48
CA LYS A 133 -29.91 -2.56 24.93
C LYS A 133 -29.67 -1.49 23.87
N ALA A 134 -28.57 -0.76 23.97
CA ALA A 134 -28.18 0.24 22.97
C ALA A 134 -27.95 -0.36 21.58
N ALA A 135 -27.55 -1.63 21.50
CA ALA A 135 -27.37 -2.35 20.24
C ALA A 135 -28.69 -2.73 19.55
N ASP A 136 -29.82 -2.72 20.25
CA ASP A 136 -31.11 -3.11 19.67
C ASP A 136 -31.56 -2.21 18.51
N SER A 137 -31.12 -0.96 18.49
CA SER A 137 -31.39 -0.02 17.40
C SER A 137 -30.49 -0.23 16.17
N MET A 138 -29.43 -1.02 16.28
CA MET A 138 -28.51 -1.28 15.18
C MET A 138 -29.05 -2.35 14.23
N ARG A 139 -28.62 -2.31 12.97
CA ARG A 139 -28.83 -3.42 12.02
C ARG A 139 -28.23 -4.69 12.61
N SER A 140 -28.90 -5.83 12.47
CA SER A 140 -28.50 -7.12 13.05
C SER A 140 -27.05 -7.51 12.73
N VAL A 141 -26.60 -7.21 11.51
CA VAL A 141 -25.22 -7.48 11.03
C VAL A 141 -24.15 -6.71 11.80
N PHE A 142 -24.50 -5.61 12.46
CA PHE A 142 -23.56 -4.79 13.24
C PHE A 142 -23.68 -5.03 14.76
N ARG A 143 -24.63 -5.86 15.22
CA ARG A 143 -24.77 -6.22 16.64
C ARG A 143 -23.77 -7.28 17.06
N ARG A 144 -22.48 -6.99 16.83
CA ARG A 144 -21.38 -7.90 17.06
C ARG A 144 -20.45 -7.29 18.10
N ASN A 145 -19.89 -8.12 18.99
CA ASN A 145 -19.00 -7.68 20.07
C ASN A 145 -17.60 -8.28 19.98
N GLU A 146 -17.30 -9.04 18.95
CA GLU A 146 -15.94 -9.35 18.56
C GLU A 146 -15.29 -8.15 17.86
N ALA A 147 -13.99 -7.95 18.09
CA ALA A 147 -13.27 -6.80 17.55
C ALA A 147 -11.76 -7.09 17.40
N ALA A 148 -11.06 -6.27 16.63
CA ALA A 148 -9.61 -6.16 16.71
C ALA A 148 -9.22 -5.46 18.02
N VAL A 149 -8.22 -5.99 18.72
CA VAL A 149 -7.65 -5.37 19.93
C VAL A 149 -7.23 -3.92 19.63
N ASP A 150 -6.61 -3.67 18.49
CA ASP A 150 -6.18 -2.34 18.05
C ASP A 150 -7.35 -1.36 17.97
N SER A 151 -8.43 -1.81 17.32
CA SER A 151 -9.62 -0.98 17.10
C SER A 151 -10.40 -0.71 18.39
N GLU A 152 -10.38 -1.66 19.31
CA GLU A 152 -11.00 -1.52 20.62
C GLU A 152 -10.21 -0.58 21.52
N LEU A 153 -8.88 -0.71 21.57
CA LEU A 153 -8.02 0.20 22.31
C LEU A 153 -8.06 1.63 21.77
N ALA A 154 -8.38 1.80 20.48
CA ALA A 154 -8.48 3.13 19.89
C ALA A 154 -9.56 4.01 20.52
N VAL A 155 -10.60 3.42 21.13
CA VAL A 155 -11.67 4.14 21.82
C VAL A 155 -11.48 4.22 23.34
N LEU A 156 -10.40 3.69 23.88
CA LEU A 156 -10.09 3.68 25.31
C LEU A 156 -10.22 5.06 25.98
N PRO A 157 -9.76 6.17 25.39
CA PRO A 157 -9.91 7.49 26.01
C PRO A 157 -11.37 7.89 26.23
N SER A 158 -12.32 7.38 25.45
CA SER A 158 -13.74 7.77 25.58
C SER A 158 -14.41 7.24 26.87
N GLY A 159 -13.75 6.38 27.63
CA GLY A 159 -14.19 5.88 28.95
C GLY A 159 -15.19 4.72 28.82
N HIS A 160 -16.43 4.98 28.48
CA HIS A 160 -17.42 3.92 28.31
C HIS A 160 -17.34 3.30 26.92
N ILE A 161 -17.03 2.01 26.88
CA ILE A 161 -16.97 1.22 25.65
C ILE A 161 -18.30 0.49 25.50
N MET A 162 -19.02 0.77 24.43
CA MET A 162 -20.17 -0.07 24.04
C MET A 162 -19.66 -1.49 23.77
N LEU A 163 -20.35 -2.49 24.29
CA LEU A 163 -19.96 -3.88 24.12
C LEU A 163 -20.28 -4.43 22.71
N ALA A 164 -21.10 -3.75 21.94
CA ALA A 164 -21.49 -4.22 20.63
C ALA A 164 -21.55 -3.09 19.59
N GLY A 165 -21.10 -3.39 18.40
CA GLY A 165 -21.23 -2.58 17.22
C GLY A 165 -20.09 -1.57 16.99
N PRO A 166 -19.96 -1.10 15.73
CA PRO A 166 -18.96 -0.14 15.34
C PRO A 166 -19.25 1.26 15.92
N ARG A 167 -18.19 1.98 16.28
CA ARG A 167 -18.27 3.38 16.69
C ARG A 167 -17.70 4.27 15.59
N GLY A 168 -18.41 5.36 15.28
CA GLY A 168 -17.89 6.34 14.31
C GLY A 168 -16.53 6.89 14.74
N ASN A 169 -15.60 6.91 13.80
CA ASN A 169 -14.28 7.47 14.05
C ASN A 169 -14.28 8.99 13.87
N PRO A 170 -14.03 9.78 14.93
CA PRO A 170 -14.02 11.25 14.83
C PRO A 170 -12.89 11.80 13.96
N PHE A 171 -11.86 10.99 13.68
CA PHE A 171 -10.75 11.37 12.78
C PHE A 171 -11.01 11.02 11.31
N TYR A 172 -12.08 10.27 11.00
CA TYR A 172 -12.38 9.86 9.63
C TYR A 172 -12.51 11.06 8.67
N LYS A 173 -11.75 11.03 7.57
CA LYS A 173 -11.63 12.08 6.54
C LYS A 173 -10.95 13.38 7.00
N MET A 174 -10.50 13.46 8.25
CA MET A 174 -9.75 14.63 8.70
C MET A 174 -8.35 14.63 8.08
N GLU A 175 -7.81 15.81 7.85
CA GLU A 175 -6.47 15.96 7.27
C GLU A 175 -5.37 15.75 8.32
N PHE A 176 -5.58 16.27 9.52
CA PHE A 176 -4.62 16.17 10.61
C PHE A 176 -5.29 15.61 11.85
N PHE A 177 -4.53 14.86 12.65
CA PHE A 177 -5.01 14.39 13.94
C PHE A 177 -5.29 15.62 14.82
N PRO A 178 -6.56 15.93 15.12
CA PRO A 178 -6.90 17.20 15.76
C PRO A 178 -6.69 17.11 17.28
N PRO A 179 -6.30 18.20 17.95
CA PRO A 179 -6.30 18.28 19.41
C PRO A 179 -7.67 17.97 20.04
N ALA A 180 -8.76 18.18 19.29
CA ALA A 180 -10.13 17.87 19.71
C ALA A 180 -10.44 16.36 19.70
N SER A 181 -9.64 15.52 19.05
CA SER A 181 -9.83 14.06 19.06
C SER A 181 -9.39 13.39 20.35
N ARG A 182 -9.57 14.06 21.48
CA ARG A 182 -9.21 13.55 22.83
C ARG A 182 -9.91 12.24 23.18
N HIS A 183 -11.01 11.92 22.51
CA HIS A 183 -11.83 10.73 22.75
C HIS A 183 -11.32 9.47 22.06
N MET A 184 -10.23 9.57 21.32
CA MET A 184 -9.60 8.41 20.68
C MET A 184 -8.09 8.51 20.69
N MET A 185 -7.44 7.38 20.40
CA MET A 185 -6.02 7.28 20.08
C MET A 185 -5.83 6.39 18.86
N MET A 186 -4.76 6.58 18.13
CA MET A 186 -4.36 5.66 17.07
C MET A 186 -3.65 4.45 17.69
N VAL A 187 -3.82 3.28 17.12
CA VAL A 187 -3.17 2.05 17.58
C VAL A 187 -2.59 1.34 16.38
N ALA A 188 -1.32 1.00 16.44
CA ALA A 188 -0.67 0.18 15.42
C ALA A 188 0.19 -0.89 16.09
N ARG A 189 0.49 -1.97 15.36
CA ARG A 189 1.28 -3.05 15.91
C ARG A 189 2.54 -3.34 15.11
N LEU A 190 3.62 -3.60 15.80
CA LEU A 190 4.82 -4.21 15.25
C LEU A 190 4.62 -5.73 15.35
N ASP A 191 4.05 -6.32 14.32
CA ASP A 191 3.65 -7.71 14.29
C ASP A 191 3.95 -8.37 12.94
N GLY A 192 3.78 -9.67 12.85
CA GLY A 192 4.01 -10.46 11.65
C GLY A 192 4.01 -11.95 11.96
N PRO A 193 4.30 -12.82 10.99
CA PRO A 193 4.36 -14.27 11.21
C PRO A 193 5.33 -14.70 12.32
N ASN A 194 6.32 -13.88 12.62
CA ASN A 194 7.28 -14.07 13.71
C ASN A 194 7.91 -12.73 14.11
N VAL A 195 8.60 -12.73 15.24
CA VAL A 195 9.24 -11.52 15.79
C VAL A 195 10.32 -10.92 14.87
N ALA A 196 11.00 -11.73 14.08
CA ALA A 196 12.02 -11.24 13.14
C ALA A 196 11.37 -10.36 12.05
N VAL A 197 10.20 -10.76 11.53
CA VAL A 197 9.42 -9.94 10.59
C VAL A 197 8.96 -8.65 11.27
N ALA A 198 8.41 -8.74 12.49
CA ALA A 198 7.96 -7.57 13.26
C ALA A 198 9.10 -6.55 13.46
N ARG A 199 10.31 -7.02 13.80
CA ARG A 199 11.50 -6.18 13.98
C ARG A 199 11.92 -5.47 12.70
N VAL A 200 11.95 -6.18 11.58
CA VAL A 200 12.39 -5.62 10.28
C VAL A 200 11.44 -4.55 9.76
N LEU A 201 10.16 -4.49 10.23
CA LEU A 201 9.24 -3.39 9.86
C LEU A 201 9.82 -2.03 10.26
N VAL A 202 10.43 -1.93 11.44
CA VAL A 202 11.07 -0.71 11.94
C VAL A 202 12.25 -0.31 11.03
N ASP A 203 13.10 -1.27 10.68
CA ASP A 203 14.28 -1.00 9.84
C ASP A 203 13.88 -0.58 8.42
N ARG A 204 12.85 -1.23 7.85
CA ARG A 204 12.31 -0.88 6.53
C ARG A 204 11.72 0.52 6.52
N ALA A 205 10.97 0.89 7.56
CA ALA A 205 10.39 2.22 7.70
C ALA A 205 11.49 3.29 7.74
N LEU A 206 12.45 3.14 8.64
CA LEU A 206 13.57 4.08 8.79
C LEU A 206 14.42 4.21 7.52
N ALA A 207 14.69 3.11 6.83
CA ALA A 207 15.44 3.13 5.59
C ALA A 207 14.71 3.94 4.50
N VAL A 208 13.40 3.69 4.33
CA VAL A 208 12.59 4.41 3.31
C VAL A 208 12.39 5.87 3.66
N GLU A 209 12.30 6.24 4.93
CA GLU A 209 12.20 7.64 5.35
C GLU A 209 13.42 8.49 4.92
N THR A 210 14.57 7.86 4.68
CA THR A 210 15.76 8.56 4.17
C THR A 210 15.71 8.84 2.67
N THR A 211 15.03 7.99 1.91
CA THR A 211 14.97 8.01 0.44
C THR A 211 13.60 8.36 -0.13
N GLY A 212 12.53 8.13 0.62
CA GLY A 212 11.16 8.03 0.11
C GLY A 212 10.96 6.73 -0.68
N LEU A 213 9.71 6.40 -0.98
CA LEU A 213 9.37 5.23 -1.82
C LEU A 213 9.93 5.37 -3.23
N LEU A 214 10.53 4.31 -3.74
CA LEU A 214 11.19 4.22 -5.05
C LEU A 214 10.80 2.91 -5.74
N GLY A 215 9.87 2.96 -6.69
CA GLY A 215 9.35 1.78 -7.37
C GLY A 215 8.00 2.05 -8.03
N ARG A 216 7.20 0.98 -8.16
CA ARG A 216 5.89 0.98 -8.83
C ARG A 216 4.73 0.87 -7.85
N ALA A 217 3.62 1.52 -8.18
CA ALA A 217 2.33 1.32 -7.53
C ALA A 217 1.45 0.42 -8.41
N CYS A 218 0.85 -0.61 -7.83
CA CYS A 218 -0.05 -1.53 -8.52
C CYS A 218 -1.41 -1.51 -7.83
N PHE A 219 -2.45 -1.16 -8.58
CA PHE A 219 -3.83 -1.15 -8.10
C PHE A 219 -4.67 -2.12 -8.89
N ASP A 220 -5.46 -2.92 -8.18
CA ASP A 220 -6.23 -4.05 -8.68
C ASP A 220 -7.72 -3.79 -8.41
N ALA A 221 -8.37 -3.12 -9.34
CA ALA A 221 -9.82 -2.97 -9.39
C ALA A 221 -10.40 -4.12 -10.20
N ARG A 222 -11.62 -4.57 -9.85
CA ARG A 222 -12.21 -5.77 -10.47
C ARG A 222 -13.19 -5.48 -11.59
N GLY A 223 -13.42 -4.22 -11.92
CA GLY A 223 -14.39 -3.83 -12.96
C GLY A 223 -15.85 -4.12 -12.59
N ILE A 224 -16.16 -4.32 -11.31
CA ILE A 224 -17.50 -4.68 -10.84
C ILE A 224 -18.45 -3.50 -10.99
N GLN A 225 -19.58 -3.73 -11.64
CA GLN A 225 -20.61 -2.71 -11.88
C GLN A 225 -21.73 -2.72 -10.83
N GLU A 226 -21.80 -3.75 -10.00
CA GLU A 226 -22.81 -3.86 -8.95
C GLU A 226 -22.67 -2.70 -7.95
N PRO A 227 -23.74 -1.89 -7.71
CA PRO A 227 -23.65 -0.65 -6.95
C PRO A 227 -23.04 -0.80 -5.55
N GLY A 228 -23.32 -1.90 -4.85
CA GLY A 228 -22.81 -2.16 -3.51
C GLY A 228 -21.29 -2.45 -3.48
N HIS A 229 -20.73 -2.94 -4.59
CA HIS A 229 -19.34 -3.36 -4.69
C HIS A 229 -18.46 -2.38 -5.49
N LYS A 230 -19.06 -1.65 -6.45
CA LYS A 230 -18.37 -0.66 -7.27
C LYS A 230 -17.55 0.35 -6.46
N VAL A 231 -17.97 0.69 -5.25
CA VAL A 231 -17.30 1.66 -4.38
C VAL A 231 -15.85 1.28 -4.07
N ALA A 232 -15.53 -0.02 -3.96
CA ALA A 232 -14.15 -0.46 -3.73
C ALA A 232 -13.28 -0.26 -4.97
N ASP A 233 -13.80 -0.54 -6.17
CA ASP A 233 -13.13 -0.23 -7.42
C ASP A 233 -12.83 1.26 -7.54
N ASP A 234 -13.81 2.12 -7.21
CA ASP A 234 -13.65 3.57 -7.26
C ASP A 234 -12.56 4.05 -6.28
N TYR A 235 -12.42 3.41 -5.09
CA TYR A 235 -11.31 3.70 -4.18
C TYR A 235 -9.94 3.39 -4.81
N PHE A 236 -9.78 2.27 -5.50
CA PHE A 236 -8.51 1.91 -6.12
C PHE A 236 -8.22 2.73 -7.38
N ARG A 237 -9.23 3.08 -8.18
CA ARG A 237 -9.07 4.04 -9.28
C ARG A 237 -8.59 5.40 -8.77
N ALA A 238 -9.18 5.90 -7.68
CA ALA A 238 -8.76 7.15 -7.07
C ALA A 238 -7.35 7.09 -6.48
N ALA A 239 -6.99 5.98 -5.81
CA ALA A 239 -5.65 5.72 -5.29
C ALA A 239 -4.59 5.68 -6.42
N TYR A 240 -4.91 5.02 -7.55
CA TYR A 240 -4.08 5.04 -8.76
C TYR A 240 -3.84 6.45 -9.26
N GLN A 241 -4.89 7.27 -9.37
CA GLN A 241 -4.74 8.67 -9.79
C GLN A 241 -3.91 9.48 -8.80
N ALA A 242 -4.04 9.23 -7.50
CA ALA A 242 -3.22 9.88 -6.48
C ALA A 242 -1.73 9.51 -6.60
N ALA A 243 -1.42 8.23 -6.82
CA ALA A 243 -0.06 7.77 -7.04
C ALA A 243 0.58 8.38 -8.30
N ARG A 244 -0.19 8.46 -9.39
CA ARG A 244 0.25 9.16 -10.61
C ARG A 244 0.55 10.63 -10.35
N ARG A 245 -0.35 11.36 -9.68
CA ARG A 245 -0.12 12.77 -9.32
C ARG A 245 1.13 12.96 -8.45
N ALA A 246 1.44 12.00 -7.59
CA ALA A 246 2.66 11.99 -6.79
C ALA A 246 3.92 11.61 -7.61
N GLY A 247 3.78 11.30 -8.89
CA GLY A 247 4.84 10.92 -9.81
C GLY A 247 5.26 9.45 -9.72
N ILE A 248 4.59 8.62 -8.91
CA ILE A 248 4.94 7.20 -8.81
C ILE A 248 4.50 6.47 -10.08
N GLU A 249 5.40 5.64 -10.64
CA GLU A 249 5.05 4.77 -11.77
C GLU A 249 3.92 3.83 -11.38
N SER A 250 2.76 3.95 -12.03
CA SER A 250 1.52 3.36 -11.53
C SER A 250 0.82 2.51 -12.58
N ILE A 251 0.28 1.39 -12.14
CA ILE A 251 -0.45 0.43 -12.94
C ILE A 251 -1.84 0.24 -12.31
N LEU A 252 -2.88 0.25 -13.14
CA LEU A 252 -4.24 -0.11 -12.77
C LEU A 252 -4.67 -1.33 -13.59
N ASP A 253 -5.05 -2.40 -12.92
CA ASP A 253 -5.76 -3.53 -13.53
C ASP A 253 -7.26 -3.41 -13.21
N GLU A 254 -8.11 -3.64 -14.22
CA GLU A 254 -9.57 -3.56 -14.09
C GLU A 254 -10.24 -4.87 -14.54
N LYS A 255 -9.48 -5.96 -14.56
CA LYS A 255 -10.02 -7.28 -14.85
C LYS A 255 -10.77 -7.84 -13.65
N GLU A 256 -11.73 -8.72 -13.91
CA GLU A 256 -12.51 -9.36 -12.85
C GLU A 256 -11.62 -10.18 -11.89
N GLU A 257 -10.57 -10.79 -12.38
CA GLU A 257 -9.60 -11.55 -11.60
C GLU A 257 -8.50 -10.63 -11.06
N VAL A 258 -7.94 -10.95 -9.90
CA VAL A 258 -6.72 -10.29 -9.41
C VAL A 258 -5.58 -10.44 -10.43
N PHE A 259 -4.58 -9.57 -10.37
CA PHE A 259 -3.38 -9.69 -11.22
C PHE A 259 -2.96 -11.15 -11.35
N SER A 260 -2.98 -11.69 -12.58
CA SER A 260 -2.67 -13.10 -12.82
C SER A 260 -1.28 -13.49 -12.31
N THR A 261 -1.05 -14.79 -12.04
CA THR A 261 0.24 -15.27 -11.54
C THR A 261 1.40 -15.01 -12.50
N ASP A 262 1.10 -14.96 -13.81
CA ASP A 262 2.08 -14.67 -14.86
C ASP A 262 2.22 -13.17 -15.17
N TYR A 263 1.50 -12.28 -14.46
CA TYR A 263 1.66 -10.84 -14.60
C TYR A 263 3.08 -10.41 -14.23
N LEU A 264 3.69 -9.55 -15.06
CA LEU A 264 5.10 -9.16 -14.96
C LEU A 264 5.33 -8.08 -13.91
N MET A 265 4.91 -8.37 -12.68
CA MET A 265 4.96 -7.45 -11.54
C MET A 265 6.33 -7.48 -10.87
N THR A 266 7.00 -6.33 -10.83
CA THR A 266 8.31 -6.12 -10.19
C THR A 266 8.36 -4.76 -9.50
N ASP A 267 9.29 -4.59 -8.57
CA ASP A 267 9.59 -3.31 -7.89
C ASP A 267 8.40 -2.63 -7.22
N VAL A 268 7.48 -3.41 -6.65
CA VAL A 268 6.25 -2.87 -6.05
C VAL A 268 6.54 -2.21 -4.71
N VAL A 269 6.13 -0.95 -4.57
CA VAL A 269 6.19 -0.14 -3.33
C VAL A 269 4.82 0.21 -2.78
N LEU A 270 3.78 0.25 -3.62
CA LEU A 270 2.39 0.39 -3.20
C LEU A 270 1.55 -0.69 -3.89
N TYR A 271 0.74 -1.37 -3.13
CA TYR A 271 -0.25 -2.30 -3.66
C TYR A 271 -1.60 -2.04 -3.00
N GLY A 272 -2.62 -1.91 -3.83
CA GLY A 272 -4.02 -1.83 -3.40
C GLY A 272 -4.88 -2.74 -4.26
N GLY A 273 -5.77 -3.54 -3.64
CA GLY A 273 -6.63 -4.44 -4.41
C GLY A 273 -7.72 -5.10 -3.57
N TRP A 274 -8.53 -5.92 -4.19
CA TRP A 274 -9.60 -6.71 -3.60
C TRP A 274 -10.08 -7.78 -4.59
N TYR A 275 -10.61 -8.84 -4.32
CA TYR A 275 -11.43 -9.44 -3.29
C TYR A 275 -11.00 -10.92 -3.16
N ALA A 276 -9.71 -11.17 -2.99
CA ALA A 276 -9.18 -12.52 -2.79
C ALA A 276 -8.98 -12.79 -1.29
N GLY A 277 -9.44 -13.93 -0.80
CA GLY A 277 -9.38 -14.27 0.63
C GLY A 277 -7.97 -14.57 1.14
N GLN A 278 -7.08 -14.96 0.27
CA GLN A 278 -5.67 -15.25 0.56
C GLN A 278 -4.78 -14.51 -0.42
N LEU A 279 -3.52 -14.33 -0.07
CA LEU A 279 -2.52 -13.76 -0.97
C LEU A 279 -2.52 -14.51 -2.30
N ALA A 280 -2.80 -13.80 -3.40
CA ALA A 280 -3.08 -14.40 -4.71
C ALA A 280 -2.36 -13.66 -5.84
N GLY A 281 -2.48 -14.21 -7.05
CA GLY A 281 -1.95 -13.63 -8.28
C GLY A 281 -0.43 -13.51 -8.29
N ALA A 282 0.09 -12.50 -8.98
CA ALA A 282 1.53 -12.29 -9.13
C ALA A 282 2.29 -12.19 -7.80
N ILE A 283 1.64 -11.66 -6.76
CA ILE A 283 2.23 -11.50 -5.41
C ILE A 283 2.38 -12.86 -4.70
N SER A 284 1.59 -13.86 -5.07
CA SER A 284 1.65 -15.19 -4.44
C SER A 284 2.84 -16.02 -4.90
N ARG A 285 3.49 -15.64 -6.01
CA ARG A 285 4.65 -16.39 -6.52
C ARG A 285 5.73 -16.56 -5.45
N PRO A 286 6.40 -17.70 -5.36
CA PRO A 286 7.44 -17.95 -4.36
C PRO A 286 8.63 -16.99 -4.45
N ASP A 287 8.96 -16.51 -5.65
CA ASP A 287 10.06 -15.60 -5.95
C ASP A 287 9.69 -14.12 -5.79
N PHE A 288 8.40 -13.79 -5.69
CA PHE A 288 7.97 -12.41 -5.57
C PHE A 288 8.40 -11.79 -4.22
N ARG A 289 8.93 -10.58 -4.31
CA ARG A 289 9.24 -9.74 -3.15
C ARG A 289 8.82 -8.31 -3.42
N PHE A 290 8.17 -7.71 -2.44
CA PHE A 290 8.00 -6.26 -2.40
C PHE A 290 9.34 -5.56 -2.22
N ARG A 291 9.47 -4.35 -2.72
CA ARG A 291 10.60 -3.50 -2.31
C ARG A 291 10.48 -3.18 -0.82
N PRO A 292 11.62 -3.06 -0.10
CA PRO A 292 11.58 -2.74 1.33
C PRO A 292 10.75 -1.50 1.63
N GLY A 293 9.90 -1.59 2.65
CA GLY A 293 9.02 -0.49 3.04
C GLY A 293 7.72 -0.35 2.24
N ALA A 294 7.45 -1.23 1.27
CA ALA A 294 6.20 -1.20 0.53
C ALA A 294 4.97 -1.19 1.46
N VAL A 295 3.93 -0.45 1.05
CA VAL A 295 2.65 -0.42 1.77
C VAL A 295 1.60 -1.20 0.98
N VAL A 296 0.95 -2.15 1.66
CA VAL A 296 0.00 -3.09 1.07
C VAL A 296 -1.36 -2.95 1.74
N HIS A 297 -2.42 -2.81 0.94
CA HIS A 297 -3.79 -2.89 1.42
C HIS A 297 -4.66 -3.70 0.46
N HIS A 298 -5.21 -4.81 0.96
CA HIS A 298 -6.15 -5.65 0.21
C HIS A 298 -7.47 -5.78 0.97
N ILE A 299 -8.54 -5.31 0.37
CA ILE A 299 -9.87 -5.37 0.97
C ILE A 299 -10.39 -6.81 0.89
N HIS A 300 -10.46 -7.46 2.04
CA HIS A 300 -11.15 -8.72 2.25
C HIS A 300 -11.46 -8.90 3.73
N SER A 301 -12.54 -9.62 4.03
CA SER A 301 -12.83 -10.11 5.37
C SER A 301 -11.73 -11.08 5.81
N PHE A 302 -11.40 -11.06 7.11
CA PHE A 302 -10.38 -11.96 7.65
C PHE A 302 -8.99 -11.82 7.04
N SER A 303 -8.70 -10.71 6.33
CA SER A 303 -7.39 -10.47 5.69
C SER A 303 -6.22 -10.42 6.69
N ALA A 304 -6.52 -10.23 7.97
CA ALA A 304 -5.61 -10.25 9.11
C ALA A 304 -6.12 -11.14 10.26
N ALA A 305 -6.93 -12.16 9.99
CA ALA A 305 -7.43 -13.06 11.04
C ALA A 305 -6.32 -13.78 11.79
N THR A 306 -5.20 -13.99 11.13
CA THR A 306 -3.91 -14.42 11.71
C THR A 306 -2.77 -13.72 10.98
N MET A 307 -1.57 -13.70 11.59
CA MET A 307 -0.37 -13.20 10.91
C MET A 307 0.30 -14.26 10.01
N ASN A 308 -0.24 -15.47 9.91
CA ASN A 308 0.31 -16.54 9.08
C ASN A 308 -0.48 -16.78 7.77
N SER A 309 -1.66 -16.18 7.64
CA SER A 309 -2.55 -16.37 6.49
C SER A 309 -3.24 -15.07 6.09
N GLY A 310 -4.07 -15.10 5.06
CA GLY A 310 -4.71 -13.91 4.52
C GLY A 310 -3.76 -13.04 3.70
N TRP A 311 -3.78 -11.74 3.92
CA TRP A 311 -2.97 -10.78 3.16
C TRP A 311 -1.90 -10.09 4.00
N VAL A 312 -2.22 -9.69 5.23
CA VAL A 312 -1.34 -8.83 6.03
C VAL A 312 -0.01 -9.52 6.33
N GLY A 313 -0.01 -10.57 7.13
CA GLY A 313 1.22 -11.25 7.53
C GLY A 313 2.04 -11.79 6.35
N PRO A 314 1.44 -12.49 5.38
CA PRO A 314 2.15 -12.96 4.17
C PRO A 314 2.77 -11.84 3.34
N SER A 315 2.16 -10.65 3.24
CA SER A 315 2.75 -9.49 2.55
C SER A 315 3.98 -8.96 3.29
N LEU A 316 3.91 -8.86 4.62
CA LEU A 316 5.03 -8.44 5.46
C LEU A 316 6.22 -9.41 5.35
N ALA A 317 5.95 -10.71 5.34
CA ALA A 317 6.97 -11.74 5.12
C ALA A 317 7.64 -11.64 3.74
N ARG A 318 6.92 -11.10 2.73
CA ARG A 318 7.43 -10.87 1.37
C ARG A 318 8.07 -9.50 1.16
N GLY A 319 8.33 -8.73 2.21
CA GLY A 319 9.09 -7.48 2.10
C GLY A 319 8.28 -6.21 2.35
N ALA A 320 6.96 -6.25 2.43
CA ALA A 320 6.18 -5.07 2.80
C ALA A 320 6.61 -4.51 4.17
N GLY A 321 6.56 -3.19 4.31
CA GLY A 321 6.87 -2.49 5.56
C GLY A 321 5.63 -2.19 6.40
N ALA A 322 4.45 -2.14 5.77
CA ALA A 322 3.21 -1.84 6.44
C ALA A 322 2.00 -2.40 5.69
N SER A 323 0.96 -2.75 6.43
CA SER A 323 -0.31 -3.23 5.88
C SER A 323 -1.47 -2.98 6.85
N VAL A 324 -2.69 -2.91 6.32
CA VAL A 324 -3.92 -2.81 7.10
C VAL A 324 -4.85 -3.95 6.69
N GLY A 325 -5.52 -4.57 7.65
CA GLY A 325 -6.45 -5.64 7.39
C GLY A 325 -7.53 -5.78 8.46
N ASN A 326 -8.37 -6.80 8.31
CA ASN A 326 -9.50 -7.05 9.19
C ASN A 326 -9.38 -8.43 9.84
N VAL A 327 -9.63 -8.50 11.15
CA VAL A 327 -9.51 -9.75 11.92
C VAL A 327 -10.75 -10.64 11.77
N TYR A 328 -11.92 -10.04 11.45
CA TYR A 328 -13.20 -10.71 11.17
C TYR A 328 -13.88 -10.07 9.97
N GLU A 329 -15.22 -10.23 9.83
CA GLU A 329 -16.05 -9.63 8.77
C GLU A 329 -16.35 -8.14 9.07
N PRO A 330 -15.74 -7.17 8.36
CA PRO A 330 -15.97 -5.74 8.61
C PRO A 330 -17.20 -5.17 7.92
N TYR A 331 -17.72 -5.82 6.88
CA TYR A 331 -18.62 -5.29 5.86
C TYR A 331 -18.01 -4.10 5.08
N LEU A 332 -18.25 -4.08 3.77
CA LEU A 332 -17.60 -3.14 2.84
C LEU A 332 -17.78 -1.66 3.21
N GLN A 333 -18.90 -1.31 3.86
CA GLN A 333 -19.21 0.06 4.30
C GLN A 333 -18.29 0.55 5.44
N LEU A 334 -17.66 -0.38 6.17
CA LEU A 334 -16.85 -0.10 7.35
C LEU A 334 -15.37 -0.48 7.17
N VAL A 335 -14.97 -0.90 5.96
CA VAL A 335 -13.56 -1.11 5.65
C VAL A 335 -12.83 0.22 5.49
N LEU A 336 -11.53 0.18 5.63
CA LEU A 336 -10.66 1.31 5.33
C LEU A 336 -10.90 1.84 3.91
N ASN A 337 -11.09 3.15 3.79
CA ASN A 337 -11.18 3.84 2.51
C ASN A 337 -9.80 3.94 1.86
N SER A 338 -9.53 3.08 0.89
CA SER A 338 -8.22 2.98 0.23
C SER A 338 -7.81 4.28 -0.49
N GLN A 339 -8.76 5.05 -1.03
CA GLN A 339 -8.47 6.35 -1.62
C GLN A 339 -7.82 7.28 -0.58
N ILE A 340 -8.51 7.53 0.54
CA ILE A 340 -8.01 8.43 1.59
C ILE A 340 -6.69 7.92 2.15
N PHE A 341 -6.58 6.62 2.38
CA PHE A 341 -5.37 6.00 2.90
C PHE A 341 -4.14 6.30 2.03
N PHE A 342 -4.21 5.99 0.74
CA PHE A 342 -3.09 6.23 -0.16
C PHE A 342 -2.86 7.73 -0.42
N GLU A 343 -3.91 8.55 -0.50
CA GLU A 343 -3.77 10.00 -0.62
C GLU A 343 -3.00 10.60 0.57
N ARG A 344 -3.30 10.18 1.81
CA ARG A 344 -2.60 10.66 3.00
C ARG A 344 -1.14 10.20 3.04
N LEU A 345 -0.85 8.93 2.74
CA LEU A 345 0.52 8.42 2.64
C LEU A 345 1.35 9.20 1.62
N LEU A 346 0.77 9.44 0.44
CA LEU A 346 1.41 10.16 -0.66
C LEU A 346 1.59 11.65 -0.37
N SER A 347 0.80 12.21 0.56
CA SER A 347 0.89 13.59 1.04
C SER A 347 1.84 13.75 2.23
N GLY A 348 2.63 12.73 2.59
CA GLY A 348 3.66 12.81 3.63
C GLY A 348 3.18 12.61 5.06
N HIS A 349 1.94 12.18 5.27
CA HIS A 349 1.46 11.76 6.59
C HIS A 349 2.14 10.46 7.01
N ASN A 350 2.23 10.23 8.32
CA ASN A 350 2.70 8.94 8.81
C ASN A 350 1.66 7.84 8.60
N PHE A 351 2.08 6.59 8.76
CA PHE A 351 1.26 5.41 8.50
C PHE A 351 0.01 5.35 9.39
N ALA A 352 0.15 5.66 10.69
CA ALA A 352 -1.00 5.65 11.61
C ALA A 352 -2.01 6.75 11.27
N GLU A 353 -1.56 8.00 11.02
CA GLU A 353 -2.45 9.08 10.59
C GLU A 353 -3.20 8.70 9.32
N SER A 354 -2.50 8.15 8.33
CA SER A 354 -3.08 7.74 7.05
C SER A 354 -4.14 6.65 7.22
N ALA A 355 -3.85 5.63 8.05
CA ALA A 355 -4.77 4.53 8.31
C ALA A 355 -6.02 5.02 9.07
N TYR A 356 -5.86 5.79 10.13
CA TYR A 356 -6.98 6.23 10.94
C TYR A 356 -7.83 7.32 10.28
N ALA A 357 -7.23 8.23 9.48
CA ALA A 357 -7.99 9.16 8.65
C ALA A 357 -8.87 8.44 7.61
N ALA A 358 -8.49 7.25 7.20
CA ALA A 358 -9.20 6.43 6.23
C ALA A 358 -10.17 5.40 6.86
N THR A 359 -10.15 5.21 8.18
CA THR A 359 -10.97 4.23 8.90
C THR A 359 -12.29 4.84 9.33
N PRO A 360 -13.45 4.38 8.82
CA PRO A 360 -14.75 4.97 9.15
C PRO A 360 -15.23 4.62 10.56
N ALA A 361 -14.82 3.48 11.11
CA ALA A 361 -15.32 2.97 12.38
C ALA A 361 -14.20 2.39 13.25
N LEU A 362 -14.30 2.64 14.55
CA LEU A 362 -13.48 2.08 15.64
C LEU A 362 -14.30 1.07 16.45
N SER A 363 -13.67 0.39 17.40
CA SER A 363 -14.28 -0.72 18.15
C SER A 363 -14.87 -1.76 17.18
N TRP A 364 -14.11 -2.07 16.13
CA TRP A 364 -14.53 -2.92 15.03
C TRP A 364 -13.39 -3.86 14.61
N GLN A 365 -13.31 -4.22 13.32
CA GLN A 365 -12.50 -5.36 12.86
C GLN A 365 -11.10 -5.02 12.38
N GLN A 366 -10.75 -3.73 12.27
CA GLN A 366 -9.51 -3.29 11.64
C GLN A 366 -8.30 -3.39 12.57
N THR A 367 -7.20 -3.91 12.02
CA THR A 367 -5.86 -3.86 12.61
C THR A 367 -4.88 -3.15 11.69
N VAL A 368 -3.93 -2.40 12.27
CA VAL A 368 -2.94 -1.57 11.56
C VAL A 368 -1.55 -2.12 11.89
N VAL A 369 -0.86 -2.69 10.90
CA VAL A 369 0.38 -3.46 11.12
C VAL A 369 1.55 -2.83 10.39
N GLY A 370 2.51 -2.33 11.15
CA GLY A 370 3.68 -1.59 10.67
C GLY A 370 4.15 -0.59 11.71
N ASP A 371 5.24 0.09 11.43
CA ASP A 371 5.70 1.21 12.24
C ASP A 371 4.73 2.40 12.10
N PRO A 372 4.04 2.82 13.16
CA PRO A 372 3.05 3.89 13.06
C PRO A 372 3.62 5.25 12.62
N LEU A 373 4.88 5.51 12.93
CA LEU A 373 5.56 6.75 12.58
C LEU A 373 6.12 6.76 11.15
N TYR A 374 6.03 5.63 10.45
CA TYR A 374 6.56 5.48 9.10
C TYR A 374 5.96 6.49 8.13
N ARG A 375 6.81 7.28 7.49
CA ARG A 375 6.47 8.24 6.44
C ARG A 375 7.04 7.78 5.10
N PRO A 376 6.25 7.07 4.27
CA PRO A 376 6.75 6.51 3.01
C PRO A 376 7.08 7.56 1.95
N CYS A 377 6.42 8.71 1.97
CA CYS A 377 6.62 9.79 1.01
C CYS A 377 6.95 11.12 1.70
N PRO A 378 8.10 11.22 2.40
CA PRO A 378 8.45 12.41 3.18
C PRO A 378 8.88 13.61 2.33
N PHE A 379 9.14 13.40 1.01
CA PHE A 379 9.71 14.40 0.12
C PHE A 379 8.87 14.62 -1.14
N ALA A 380 8.83 15.85 -1.63
CA ALA A 380 8.44 16.17 -2.99
C ALA A 380 9.45 15.57 -4.00
N ALA A 381 9.02 15.39 -5.27
CA ALA A 381 9.86 14.73 -6.27
C ALA A 381 11.23 15.42 -6.48
N ASP A 382 11.26 16.75 -6.51
CA ASP A 382 12.52 17.51 -6.66
C ASP A 382 13.45 17.35 -5.47
N GLU A 383 12.90 17.41 -4.25
CA GLU A 383 13.70 17.21 -3.04
C GLU A 383 14.26 15.78 -2.98
N GLN A 384 13.47 14.79 -3.37
CA GLN A 384 13.93 13.41 -3.45
C GLN A 384 15.09 13.26 -4.43
N VAL A 385 15.00 13.85 -5.63
CA VAL A 385 16.09 13.86 -6.62
C VAL A 385 17.36 14.46 -6.00
N ASN A 386 17.27 15.67 -5.43
CA ASN A 386 18.43 16.37 -4.85
C ASN A 386 19.11 15.55 -3.75
N ARG A 387 18.36 14.90 -2.88
CA ARG A 387 18.87 14.05 -1.80
C ARG A 387 19.61 12.82 -2.33
N LEU A 388 19.03 12.14 -3.33
CA LEU A 388 19.63 10.94 -3.90
C LEU A 388 20.82 11.26 -4.81
N GLU A 389 20.83 12.39 -5.52
CA GLU A 389 22.00 12.89 -6.24
C GLU A 389 23.17 13.18 -5.28
N ALA A 390 22.92 13.88 -4.18
CA ALA A 390 23.93 14.23 -3.19
C ALA A 390 24.63 13.00 -2.60
N THR A 391 23.90 11.90 -2.44
CA THR A 391 24.44 10.63 -1.90
C THR A 391 24.87 9.63 -2.97
N ARG A 392 24.68 9.94 -4.25
CA ARG A 392 24.87 9.00 -5.38
C ARG A 392 24.15 7.67 -5.14
N HIS A 393 22.92 7.77 -4.65
CA HIS A 393 22.16 6.59 -4.24
C HIS A 393 21.91 5.65 -5.44
N PRO A 394 22.03 4.32 -5.30
CA PRO A 394 21.85 3.37 -6.41
C PRO A 394 20.44 3.40 -7.01
N ASP A 395 19.42 3.77 -6.25
CA ASP A 395 18.03 3.91 -6.71
C ASP A 395 17.70 5.31 -7.27
N LEU A 396 18.69 6.18 -7.50
CA LEU A 396 18.49 7.49 -8.13
C LEU A 396 17.68 7.46 -9.44
N PRO A 397 17.80 6.42 -10.31
CA PRO A 397 16.94 6.31 -11.48
C PRO A 397 15.42 6.35 -11.16
N TRP A 398 14.99 5.77 -10.06
CA TRP A 398 13.58 5.82 -9.66
C TRP A 398 13.12 7.22 -9.26
N ALA A 399 14.00 8.03 -8.66
CA ALA A 399 13.69 9.43 -8.35
C ALA A 399 13.57 10.27 -9.63
N TYR A 400 14.45 10.05 -10.61
CA TYR A 400 14.31 10.69 -11.93
C TYR A 400 13.04 10.27 -12.64
N LEU A 401 12.70 8.99 -12.61
CA LEU A 401 11.43 8.49 -13.15
C LEU A 401 10.24 9.18 -12.48
N ARG A 402 10.25 9.24 -11.14
CA ARG A 402 9.21 9.94 -10.38
C ARG A 402 9.07 11.41 -10.80
N LYS A 403 10.19 12.12 -10.97
CA LYS A 403 10.17 13.51 -11.44
C LYS A 403 9.64 13.62 -12.87
N ALA A 404 10.09 12.77 -13.79
CA ALA A 404 9.58 12.75 -15.17
C ALA A 404 8.07 12.47 -15.23
N ASN A 405 7.57 11.58 -14.37
CA ASN A 405 6.13 11.32 -14.29
C ASN A 405 5.32 12.54 -13.86
N THR A 406 5.89 13.49 -13.09
CA THR A 406 5.19 14.76 -12.81
C THR A 406 5.05 15.63 -14.06
N PHE A 407 6.01 15.60 -14.99
CA PHE A 407 5.88 16.25 -16.29
C PHE A 407 4.77 15.59 -17.13
N ILE A 408 4.73 14.24 -17.16
CA ILE A 408 3.70 13.47 -17.88
C ILE A 408 2.29 13.82 -17.37
N VAL A 409 2.10 13.90 -16.05
CA VAL A 409 0.82 14.30 -15.46
C VAL A 409 0.42 15.72 -15.83
N ALA A 410 1.40 16.58 -16.09
CA ALA A 410 1.18 17.95 -16.57
C ALA A 410 1.00 18.06 -18.12
N GLY A 411 0.94 16.94 -18.86
CA GLY A 411 0.81 16.91 -20.33
C GLY A 411 2.09 17.34 -21.07
N LYS A 412 3.26 17.09 -20.46
CA LYS A 412 4.57 17.52 -20.96
C LYS A 412 5.46 16.31 -21.26
N GLU A 413 4.96 15.39 -22.08
CA GLU A 413 5.62 14.13 -22.38
C GLU A 413 6.99 14.32 -23.06
N SER A 414 7.10 15.33 -23.95
CA SER A 414 8.36 15.65 -24.63
C SER A 414 9.42 16.17 -23.65
N GLU A 415 9.00 16.99 -22.65
CA GLU A 415 9.92 17.46 -21.59
C GLU A 415 10.37 16.28 -20.72
N ALA A 416 9.45 15.35 -20.40
CA ALA A 416 9.77 14.14 -19.65
C ALA A 416 10.79 13.27 -20.38
N ALA A 417 10.60 13.04 -21.69
CA ALA A 417 11.51 12.25 -22.51
C ALA A 417 12.93 12.87 -22.57
N SER A 418 13.01 14.19 -22.81
CA SER A 418 14.26 14.93 -22.85
C SER A 418 14.99 14.89 -21.50
N TYR A 419 14.26 15.12 -20.40
CA TYR A 419 14.79 15.04 -19.04
C TYR A 419 15.38 13.66 -18.74
N LEU A 420 14.62 12.58 -19.03
CA LEU A 420 15.11 11.22 -18.80
C LEU A 420 16.31 10.87 -19.68
N ALA A 421 16.33 11.30 -20.95
CA ALA A 421 17.46 11.07 -21.86
C ALA A 421 18.74 11.75 -21.33
N GLU A 422 18.64 13.00 -20.88
CA GLU A 422 19.76 13.75 -20.25
C GLU A 422 20.28 12.99 -19.02
N LYS A 423 19.39 12.66 -18.08
CA LYS A 423 19.80 12.00 -16.82
C LYS A 423 20.33 10.58 -17.05
N ASN A 424 19.84 9.88 -18.06
CA ASN A 424 20.28 8.51 -18.37
C ASN A 424 21.58 8.43 -19.18
N ALA A 425 22.06 9.51 -19.75
CA ALA A 425 23.29 9.52 -20.56
C ALA A 425 24.52 8.96 -19.82
N ALA A 426 24.65 9.29 -18.53
CA ALA A 426 25.71 8.78 -17.66
C ALA A 426 25.33 7.50 -16.90
N LEU A 427 24.07 7.34 -16.49
CA LEU A 427 23.61 6.24 -15.63
C LEU A 427 23.40 4.93 -16.38
N ARG A 428 22.96 4.99 -17.65
CA ARG A 428 22.60 3.81 -18.48
C ARG A 428 21.65 2.86 -17.76
N SER A 429 20.65 3.43 -17.09
CA SER A 429 19.66 2.69 -16.31
C SER A 429 18.59 2.08 -17.19
N SER A 430 18.36 0.78 -17.04
CA SER A 430 17.29 0.08 -17.75
C SER A 430 15.90 0.60 -17.38
N VAL A 431 15.69 1.05 -16.14
CA VAL A 431 14.43 1.65 -15.68
C VAL A 431 14.12 2.93 -16.48
N LEU A 432 15.13 3.77 -16.70
CA LEU A 432 14.95 5.00 -17.47
C LEU A 432 14.85 4.71 -18.96
N ASP A 433 15.64 3.77 -19.50
CA ASP A 433 15.54 3.35 -20.90
C ASP A 433 14.16 2.76 -21.23
N GLU A 434 13.57 1.96 -20.35
CA GLU A 434 12.20 1.44 -20.50
C GLU A 434 11.21 2.61 -20.65
N LYS A 435 11.23 3.59 -19.74
CA LYS A 435 10.33 4.74 -19.80
C LYS A 435 10.57 5.66 -20.99
N ILE A 436 11.83 5.83 -21.39
CA ILE A 436 12.17 6.56 -22.63
C ILE A 436 11.56 5.83 -23.84
N GLY A 437 11.62 4.49 -23.86
CA GLY A 437 10.98 3.68 -24.89
C GLY A 437 9.47 3.92 -24.96
N ASP A 438 8.78 3.90 -23.81
CA ASP A 438 7.34 4.17 -23.72
C ASP A 438 6.99 5.57 -24.27
N LEU A 439 7.74 6.59 -23.83
CA LEU A 439 7.52 7.98 -24.25
C LEU A 439 7.82 8.19 -25.74
N CYS A 440 8.92 7.64 -26.25
CA CYS A 440 9.25 7.74 -27.68
C CYS A 440 8.19 7.04 -28.56
N ALA A 441 7.67 5.89 -28.12
CA ALA A 441 6.58 5.21 -28.83
C ALA A 441 5.31 6.08 -28.85
N GLN A 442 4.95 6.69 -27.73
CA GLN A 442 3.80 7.57 -27.60
C GLN A 442 3.96 8.87 -28.41
N LEU A 443 5.17 9.41 -28.49
CA LEU A 443 5.53 10.62 -29.26
C LEU A 443 5.81 10.35 -30.76
N HIS A 444 5.45 9.17 -31.24
CA HIS A 444 5.65 8.75 -32.63
C HIS A 444 7.11 8.78 -33.12
N SER A 445 8.08 8.48 -32.22
CA SER A 445 9.51 8.32 -32.52
C SER A 445 9.92 6.83 -32.41
N PRO A 446 9.43 5.96 -33.33
CA PRO A 446 9.54 4.51 -33.16
C PRO A 446 10.98 3.97 -33.22
N GLN A 447 11.87 4.62 -33.96
CA GLN A 447 13.28 4.18 -34.07
C GLN A 447 13.98 4.37 -32.72
N GLU A 448 13.73 5.51 -32.06
CA GLU A 448 14.26 5.83 -30.73
C GLU A 448 13.65 4.90 -29.67
N ALA A 449 12.34 4.61 -29.77
CA ALA A 449 11.66 3.67 -28.90
C ALA A 449 12.27 2.26 -28.98
N VAL A 450 12.50 1.72 -30.19
CA VAL A 450 13.14 0.42 -30.41
C VAL A 450 14.55 0.41 -29.81
N ALA A 451 15.32 1.46 -30.01
CA ALA A 451 16.67 1.57 -29.46
C ALA A 451 16.65 1.63 -27.91
N ALA A 452 15.73 2.37 -27.32
CA ALA A 452 15.57 2.50 -25.87
C ALA A 452 15.15 1.17 -25.22
N TYR A 453 14.13 0.51 -25.75
CA TYR A 453 13.75 -0.84 -25.27
C TYR A 453 14.87 -1.86 -25.45
N GLY A 454 15.64 -1.78 -26.52
CA GLY A 454 16.82 -2.64 -26.74
C GLY A 454 17.87 -2.47 -25.63
N ARG A 455 18.16 -1.22 -25.23
CA ARG A 455 19.07 -0.95 -24.11
C ARG A 455 18.51 -1.42 -22.78
N ALA A 456 17.23 -1.09 -22.49
CA ALA A 456 16.54 -1.55 -21.29
C ALA A 456 16.60 -3.06 -21.11
N ARG A 457 16.22 -3.80 -22.17
CA ARG A 457 16.24 -5.26 -22.19
C ARG A 457 17.64 -5.83 -21.92
N SER A 458 18.68 -5.21 -22.44
CA SER A 458 20.05 -5.68 -22.29
C SER A 458 20.61 -5.44 -20.88
N GLY A 459 20.15 -4.40 -20.20
CA GLY A 459 20.64 -4.02 -18.87
C GLY A 459 19.87 -4.67 -17.71
N TYR A 460 18.61 -5.06 -17.89
CA TYR A 460 17.85 -5.76 -16.86
C TYR A 460 18.45 -7.13 -16.53
N ARG A 461 18.33 -7.53 -15.26
CA ARG A 461 18.77 -8.83 -14.74
C ARG A 461 17.62 -9.75 -14.37
N ASN A 462 16.51 -9.16 -13.91
CA ASN A 462 15.31 -9.91 -13.53
C ASN A 462 14.57 -10.37 -14.80
N ILE A 463 14.20 -11.64 -14.84
CA ILE A 463 13.50 -12.22 -16.00
C ILE A 463 12.15 -11.56 -16.29
N PHE A 464 11.41 -11.16 -15.25
CA PHE A 464 10.11 -10.50 -15.43
C PHE A 464 10.26 -9.12 -16.08
N ASP A 465 11.29 -8.35 -15.73
CA ASP A 465 11.60 -7.08 -16.39
C ASP A 465 12.03 -7.29 -17.84
N ILE A 466 12.90 -8.28 -18.09
CA ILE A 466 13.36 -8.63 -19.43
C ILE A 466 12.17 -9.01 -20.32
N VAL A 467 11.26 -9.85 -19.83
CA VAL A 467 10.07 -10.27 -20.57
C VAL A 467 9.12 -9.09 -20.80
N ARG A 468 8.89 -8.24 -19.78
CA ARG A 468 8.03 -7.06 -19.90
C ARG A 468 8.51 -6.13 -21.01
N VAL A 469 9.76 -5.72 -20.97
CA VAL A 469 10.34 -4.84 -22.00
C VAL A 469 10.41 -5.51 -23.37
N SER A 470 10.65 -6.82 -23.41
CA SER A 470 10.65 -7.57 -24.67
C SER A 470 9.26 -7.64 -25.30
N ASN A 471 8.20 -7.77 -24.48
CA ASN A 471 6.83 -7.69 -24.98
C ASN A 471 6.53 -6.30 -25.56
N SER A 472 6.85 -5.21 -24.83
CA SER A 472 6.70 -3.84 -25.33
C SER A 472 7.45 -3.62 -26.66
N LEU A 473 8.67 -4.15 -26.77
CA LEU A 473 9.46 -4.08 -28.01
C LEU A 473 8.81 -4.89 -29.15
N ALA A 474 8.34 -6.11 -28.87
CA ALA A 474 7.68 -6.94 -29.87
C ALA A 474 6.38 -6.31 -30.37
N ASP A 475 5.56 -5.75 -29.47
CA ASP A 475 4.32 -5.04 -29.81
C ASP A 475 4.59 -3.81 -30.68
N LEU A 476 5.63 -3.02 -30.34
CA LEU A 476 6.07 -1.89 -31.18
C LEU A 476 6.51 -2.37 -32.57
N LEU A 477 7.29 -3.46 -32.68
CA LEU A 477 7.72 -4.01 -33.96
C LEU A 477 6.53 -4.50 -34.79
N LEU A 478 5.50 -5.07 -34.17
CA LEU A 478 4.26 -5.44 -34.86
C LEU A 478 3.53 -4.19 -35.42
N THR A 479 3.45 -3.13 -34.63
CA THR A 479 2.87 -1.85 -35.06
C THR A 479 3.64 -1.26 -36.27
N LEU A 480 4.96 -1.51 -36.33
CA LEU A 480 5.83 -1.10 -37.43
C LEU A 480 5.81 -2.06 -38.63
N ASN A 481 4.91 -3.02 -38.65
CA ASN A 481 4.82 -4.09 -39.67
C ASN A 481 6.12 -4.91 -39.82
N LYS A 482 6.76 -5.22 -38.68
CA LYS A 482 7.99 -6.05 -38.59
C LYS A 482 7.76 -7.34 -37.79
N PRO A 483 6.81 -8.20 -38.19
CA PRO A 483 6.44 -9.40 -37.42
C PRO A 483 7.57 -10.42 -37.32
N ALA A 484 8.48 -10.48 -38.29
CA ALA A 484 9.64 -11.38 -38.23
C ALA A 484 10.62 -10.98 -37.13
N ASP A 485 10.84 -9.66 -36.90
CA ASP A 485 11.69 -9.15 -35.84
C ASP A 485 11.02 -9.38 -34.47
N ALA A 486 9.70 -9.16 -34.37
CA ALA A 486 8.94 -9.46 -33.17
C ALA A 486 9.04 -10.95 -32.80
N LEU A 487 8.88 -11.84 -33.78
CA LEU A 487 9.05 -13.29 -33.58
C LEU A 487 10.48 -13.64 -33.10
N ALA A 488 11.52 -12.99 -33.64
CA ALA A 488 12.89 -13.20 -33.22
C ALA A 488 13.13 -12.80 -31.75
N ILE A 489 12.47 -11.74 -31.26
CA ILE A 489 12.50 -11.35 -29.84
C ILE A 489 11.92 -12.45 -28.94
N LEU A 490 10.72 -12.94 -29.28
CA LEU A 490 10.04 -14.00 -28.50
C LEU A 490 10.81 -15.33 -28.54
N ASP A 491 11.30 -15.72 -29.71
CA ASP A 491 12.11 -16.94 -29.89
C ASP A 491 13.37 -16.89 -29.03
N GLY A 492 14.05 -15.75 -29.01
CA GLY A 492 15.22 -15.53 -28.15
C GLY A 492 14.92 -15.72 -26.65
N LEU A 493 13.76 -15.23 -26.16
CA LEU A 493 13.31 -15.43 -24.78
C LEU A 493 13.02 -16.90 -24.49
N ILE A 494 12.25 -17.56 -25.36
CA ILE A 494 11.85 -18.99 -25.23
C ILE A 494 13.08 -19.89 -25.11
N ARG A 495 14.12 -19.63 -25.91
CA ARG A 495 15.36 -20.41 -25.92
C ARG A 495 16.25 -20.10 -24.72
N LYS A 496 16.38 -18.82 -24.37
CA LYS A 496 17.30 -18.38 -23.30
C LYS A 496 16.77 -18.73 -21.90
N TYR A 497 15.44 -18.76 -21.72
CA TYR A 497 14.81 -18.93 -20.41
C TYR A 497 13.82 -20.10 -20.39
N PRO A 498 14.29 -21.34 -20.53
CA PRO A 498 13.41 -22.53 -20.64
C PRO A 498 12.62 -22.83 -19.36
N ALA A 499 13.12 -22.38 -18.18
CA ALA A 499 12.50 -22.54 -16.87
C ALA A 499 11.57 -21.39 -16.47
N TYR A 500 11.38 -20.38 -17.32
CA TYR A 500 10.49 -19.27 -17.00
C TYR A 500 9.03 -19.74 -16.90
N GLU A 501 8.36 -19.47 -15.79
CA GLU A 501 6.99 -19.94 -15.52
C GLU A 501 5.98 -19.46 -16.57
N GLY A 502 6.09 -18.19 -17.03
CA GLY A 502 5.26 -17.61 -18.08
C GLY A 502 5.64 -18.05 -19.52
N ARG A 503 6.58 -18.99 -19.68
CA ARG A 503 7.07 -19.43 -21.00
C ARG A 503 5.94 -19.90 -21.91
N ARG A 504 4.88 -20.49 -21.35
CA ARG A 504 3.74 -20.99 -22.14
C ARG A 504 3.05 -19.87 -22.92
N SER A 505 2.89 -18.69 -22.31
CA SER A 505 2.30 -17.51 -22.97
C SER A 505 3.21 -17.00 -24.09
N LEU A 506 4.54 -16.94 -23.86
CA LEU A 506 5.51 -16.59 -24.90
C LEU A 506 5.46 -17.54 -26.09
N VAL A 507 5.39 -18.84 -25.82
CA VAL A 507 5.32 -19.88 -26.89
C VAL A 507 4.02 -19.73 -27.68
N LYS A 508 2.88 -19.48 -27.06
CA LYS A 508 1.61 -19.25 -27.76
C LYS A 508 1.69 -18.04 -28.68
N ASN A 509 2.22 -16.92 -28.18
CA ASN A 509 2.37 -15.67 -28.96
C ASN A 509 3.33 -15.91 -30.15
N ALA A 510 4.46 -16.60 -29.93
CA ALA A 510 5.39 -16.94 -30.98
C ALA A 510 4.77 -17.88 -32.06
N ALA A 511 3.98 -18.86 -31.62
CA ALA A 511 3.25 -19.73 -32.55
C ALA A 511 2.24 -18.97 -33.43
N THR A 512 1.49 -18.04 -32.82
CA THR A 512 0.56 -17.18 -33.55
C THR A 512 1.29 -16.33 -34.60
N LEU A 513 2.44 -15.75 -34.27
CA LEU A 513 3.26 -14.99 -35.22
C LEU A 513 3.85 -15.88 -36.33
N ALA A 514 4.28 -17.12 -35.98
CA ALA A 514 4.77 -18.05 -36.97
C ALA A 514 3.69 -18.45 -38.00
N VAL A 515 2.43 -18.59 -37.54
CA VAL A 515 1.26 -18.78 -38.44
C VAL A 515 1.10 -17.59 -39.38
N SER A 516 1.10 -16.39 -38.87
CA SER A 516 0.92 -15.17 -39.69
C SER A 516 2.03 -14.94 -40.71
N LEU A 517 3.23 -15.42 -40.43
CA LEU A 517 4.40 -15.39 -41.31
C LEU A 517 4.50 -16.59 -42.27
N GLY A 518 3.66 -17.60 -42.13
CA GLY A 518 3.74 -18.84 -42.91
C GLY A 518 4.97 -19.70 -42.58
N ASP A 519 5.64 -19.47 -41.44
CA ASP A 519 6.83 -20.19 -40.98
C ASP A 519 6.44 -21.52 -40.33
N LYS A 520 6.24 -22.56 -41.18
CA LYS A 520 5.84 -23.90 -40.74
C LYS A 520 6.87 -24.52 -39.78
N ALA A 521 8.16 -24.31 -40.02
CA ALA A 521 9.23 -24.94 -39.23
C ALA A 521 9.19 -24.40 -37.77
N LYS A 522 9.04 -23.07 -37.59
CA LYS A 522 8.88 -22.47 -36.26
C LYS A 522 7.56 -22.85 -35.62
N LEU A 523 6.47 -22.87 -36.36
CA LEU A 523 5.18 -23.31 -35.85
C LEU A 523 5.26 -24.75 -35.28
N ASP A 524 5.85 -25.70 -36.03
CA ASP A 524 6.05 -27.07 -35.57
C ASP A 524 6.93 -27.13 -34.31
N TYR A 525 7.97 -26.30 -34.24
CA TYR A 525 8.82 -26.20 -33.06
C TYR A 525 8.03 -25.70 -31.83
N TYR A 526 7.27 -24.62 -31.96
CA TYR A 526 6.50 -24.07 -30.83
C TYR A 526 5.35 -24.97 -30.40
N THR A 527 4.69 -25.63 -31.34
CA THR A 527 3.62 -26.59 -31.04
C THR A 527 4.12 -27.75 -30.18
N LYS A 528 5.35 -28.26 -30.43
CA LYS A 528 5.98 -29.30 -29.61
C LYS A 528 6.32 -28.81 -28.18
N LEU A 529 6.47 -27.53 -27.97
CA LEU A 529 6.73 -26.95 -26.64
C LEU A 529 5.46 -26.71 -25.80
N LEU A 530 4.28 -26.77 -26.44
CA LEU A 530 3.00 -26.65 -25.75
C LEU A 530 2.55 -28.04 -25.26
N PRO A 531 1.94 -28.15 -24.08
CA PRO A 531 1.33 -29.40 -23.65
C PRO A 531 0.22 -29.79 -24.65
N PRO A 532 -0.04 -31.10 -24.84
CA PRO A 532 -1.16 -31.53 -25.64
C PRO A 532 -2.46 -30.90 -25.16
N PRO A 533 -3.43 -30.61 -26.05
CA PRO A 533 -4.74 -30.08 -25.64
C PRO A 533 -5.32 -31.00 -24.56
N SER A 534 -5.70 -30.43 -23.41
CA SER A 534 -6.37 -31.22 -22.37
C SER A 534 -7.70 -31.74 -22.93
N ASP A 535 -8.02 -33.01 -22.69
CA ASP A 535 -9.24 -33.69 -23.15
C ASP A 535 -10.56 -33.06 -22.63
N ALA A 536 -10.49 -32.03 -21.75
CA ALA A 536 -11.64 -31.32 -21.25
C ALA A 536 -12.51 -30.65 -22.35
N ASN A 537 -11.97 -30.38 -23.54
CA ASN A 537 -12.73 -29.84 -24.67
C ASN A 537 -13.37 -30.92 -25.60
N ARG A 538 -13.17 -32.21 -25.35
CA ARG A 538 -13.85 -33.28 -26.09
C ARG A 538 -15.23 -33.64 -25.54
N ALA A 539 -15.53 -33.31 -24.30
CA ALA A 539 -16.82 -33.64 -23.67
C ALA A 539 -17.99 -32.73 -24.07
N GLY A 540 -17.74 -31.60 -24.73
CA GLY A 540 -18.77 -30.63 -25.14
C GLY A 540 -19.26 -30.73 -26.59
N ARG A 541 -18.83 -31.79 -27.36
CA ARG A 541 -19.30 -32.05 -28.74
C ARG A 541 -19.81 -33.49 -28.90
N LYS A 542 -20.76 -33.88 -28.08
CA LYS A 542 -21.66 -35.02 -28.36
C LYS A 542 -23.09 -34.63 -28.03
#